data_28841a0d16c5cb32915cf63a68573a99
#
_entry.id   28841a0d16c5cb32915cf63a68573a99
#
_cell.length_a   1.000
_cell.length_b   1.000
_cell.length_c   1.000
_cell.angle_alpha   90.00
_cell.angle_beta   90.00
_cell.angle_gamma   90.00
#
_symmetry.space_group_name_H-M   'P 1'
#
loop_
_entity.id
_entity.type
_entity.pdbx_description
1 polymer ?
#
loop_
_entity_poly.entity_id
_entity_poly.type
_entity_poly.pdbx_seq_one_letter_code
_entity_poly.pdbx_strand_id
1 'polypeptide(L)'
;MSFASPGSAPAQPPIDVVLIATLRPDILRLTLESFSRGLLAGTPVRLIVNIDPIGEPGVTAQDILALCRAYFPLVVARTPDTPSFPGAVQWCWSQVQTDEFFHLEDDWCLRRPVPLAELRALFAADPSLVSVRLNLLGNRRARHDGRYLVCGRLSLNPSVFRTAYIREQLACFNLSADPEKQFKGREATPGWPRPVFAYWGAATDPACVIDTGRCWRRTLGLIKQTDGGGMAWHRRARSRLYQAWARLNYRAFMGWWWRRYAPPRQGTARALIGARPAHRPPAGSWQPPAGEGNPRH
;
A
#
# COMPACT_ATOMS: atom_id res chain seq x y z
N MET A 1 40.66 10.31 -30.82
CA MET A 1 40.26 9.77 -29.50
C MET A 1 38.73 9.76 -29.44
N SER A 2 38.13 8.57 -29.60
CA SER A 2 36.66 8.42 -29.59
C SER A 2 36.19 8.27 -28.16
N PHE A 3 35.38 9.20 -27.68
CA PHE A 3 34.73 9.09 -26.37
C PHE A 3 33.62 8.05 -26.50
N ALA A 4 33.79 6.91 -25.82
CA ALA A 4 32.74 5.92 -25.69
C ALA A 4 31.61 6.57 -24.88
N SER A 5 30.39 6.61 -25.42
CA SER A 5 29.19 7.03 -24.71
C SER A 5 29.03 6.15 -23.46
N PRO A 6 28.70 6.73 -22.30
CA PRO A 6 28.43 5.94 -21.09
C PRO A 6 27.29 4.98 -21.39
N GLY A 7 27.56 3.67 -21.36
CA GLY A 7 26.58 2.62 -21.57
C GLY A 7 25.39 2.82 -20.66
N SER A 8 24.18 2.90 -21.21
CA SER A 8 22.95 2.93 -20.43
C SER A 8 22.91 1.68 -19.55
N ALA A 9 22.70 1.86 -18.26
CA ALA A 9 22.50 0.76 -17.33
C ALA A 9 21.41 -0.18 -17.92
N PRO A 10 21.56 -1.52 -17.83
CA PRO A 10 20.59 -2.45 -18.38
C PRO A 10 19.21 -2.16 -17.78
N ALA A 11 18.20 -2.06 -18.66
CA ALA A 11 16.81 -1.80 -18.23
C ALA A 11 16.38 -2.89 -17.22
N GLN A 12 15.86 -2.46 -16.08
CA GLN A 12 15.38 -3.41 -15.09
C GLN A 12 14.15 -4.17 -15.63
N PRO A 13 14.02 -5.47 -15.33
CA PRO A 13 12.84 -6.23 -15.73
C PRO A 13 11.57 -5.64 -15.10
N PRO A 14 10.42 -5.73 -15.77
CA PRO A 14 9.15 -5.18 -15.26
C PRO A 14 8.74 -5.80 -13.92
N ILE A 15 7.88 -5.10 -13.19
CA ILE A 15 7.28 -5.58 -11.95
C ILE A 15 5.80 -5.25 -11.90
N ASP A 16 5.00 -6.20 -11.44
CA ASP A 16 3.63 -5.93 -11.03
C ASP A 16 3.62 -5.28 -9.66
N VAL A 17 2.84 -4.21 -9.53
CA VAL A 17 2.56 -3.56 -8.25
C VAL A 17 1.09 -3.71 -7.95
N VAL A 18 0.77 -4.40 -6.88
CA VAL A 18 -0.60 -4.50 -6.35
C VAL A 18 -0.84 -3.33 -5.42
N LEU A 19 -1.93 -2.60 -5.63
CA LEU A 19 -2.36 -1.49 -4.80
C LEU A 19 -3.80 -1.70 -4.31
N ILE A 20 -3.97 -1.78 -3.00
CA ILE A 20 -5.30 -1.75 -2.38
C ILE A 20 -5.59 -0.31 -2.00
N ALA A 21 -6.52 0.31 -2.72
CA ALA A 21 -6.84 1.73 -2.58
C ALA A 21 -8.29 1.95 -2.12
N THR A 22 -8.49 3.11 -1.53
CA THR A 22 -9.79 3.66 -1.14
C THR A 22 -9.91 5.10 -1.66
N LEU A 23 -11.04 5.76 -1.45
CA LEU A 23 -11.27 7.13 -1.93
C LEU A 23 -10.56 8.18 -1.06
N ARG A 24 -9.22 8.11 -0.98
CA ARG A 24 -8.35 8.95 -0.14
C ARG A 24 -7.19 9.56 -0.95
N PRO A 25 -7.46 10.52 -1.86
CA PRO A 25 -6.47 10.98 -2.84
C PRO A 25 -5.22 11.60 -2.20
N ASP A 26 -5.35 12.30 -1.07
CA ASP A 26 -4.22 12.98 -0.45
C ASP A 26 -3.15 12.00 0.07
N ILE A 27 -3.56 10.96 0.81
CA ILE A 27 -2.60 9.97 1.30
C ILE A 27 -2.12 9.03 0.19
N LEU A 28 -3.00 8.66 -0.75
CA LEU A 28 -2.60 7.89 -1.93
C LEU A 28 -1.53 8.61 -2.74
N ARG A 29 -1.64 9.94 -2.94
CA ARG A 29 -0.61 10.73 -3.61
C ARG A 29 0.74 10.61 -2.94
N LEU A 30 0.79 10.63 -1.61
CA LEU A 30 2.04 10.43 -0.86
C LEU A 30 2.62 9.05 -1.09
N THR A 31 1.77 8.03 -1.05
CA THR A 31 2.14 6.66 -1.32
C THR A 31 2.76 6.54 -2.70
N LEU A 32 2.03 6.94 -3.75
CA LEU A 32 2.49 6.86 -5.13
C LEU A 32 3.80 7.65 -5.36
N GLU A 33 3.87 8.89 -4.86
CA GLU A 33 5.06 9.75 -4.98
C GLU A 33 6.28 9.11 -4.34
N SER A 34 6.14 8.59 -3.11
CA SER A 34 7.26 8.04 -2.37
C SER A 34 7.79 6.74 -2.97
N PHE A 35 6.89 5.85 -3.39
CA PHE A 35 7.29 4.56 -3.95
C PHE A 35 7.76 4.65 -5.39
N SER A 36 7.13 5.47 -6.24
CA SER A 36 7.58 5.66 -7.63
C SER A 36 9.01 6.19 -7.73
N ARG A 37 9.42 7.02 -6.76
CA ARG A 37 10.77 7.61 -6.75
C ARG A 37 11.78 6.84 -5.92
N GLY A 38 11.33 6.13 -4.88
CA GLY A 38 12.24 5.55 -3.90
C GLY A 38 12.51 4.05 -4.05
N LEU A 39 11.53 3.28 -4.54
CA LEU A 39 11.63 1.83 -4.77
C LEU A 39 11.54 1.49 -6.25
N LEU A 40 10.61 2.11 -6.97
CA LEU A 40 10.22 1.75 -8.33
C LEU A 40 10.89 2.62 -9.40
N ALA A 41 11.78 3.52 -8.99
CA ALA A 41 12.46 4.43 -9.90
C ALA A 41 13.23 3.67 -11.02
N GLY A 42 12.96 4.04 -12.27
CA GLY A 42 13.61 3.40 -13.42
C GLY A 42 13.16 1.97 -13.74
N THR A 43 12.14 1.45 -13.02
CA THR A 43 11.57 0.11 -13.26
C THR A 43 10.26 0.24 -14.03
N PRO A 44 10.04 -0.50 -15.13
CA PRO A 44 8.73 -0.58 -15.76
C PRO A 44 7.71 -1.22 -14.80
N VAL A 45 6.62 -0.51 -14.53
CA VAL A 45 5.58 -0.93 -13.58
C VAL A 45 4.28 -1.19 -14.29
N ARG A 46 3.65 -2.33 -14.04
CA ARG A 46 2.22 -2.56 -14.26
C ARG A 46 1.50 -2.47 -12.92
N LEU A 47 0.70 -1.42 -12.74
CA LEU A 47 -0.08 -1.22 -11.53
C LEU A 47 -1.40 -1.99 -11.61
N ILE A 48 -1.68 -2.82 -10.63
CA ILE A 48 -2.93 -3.56 -10.45
C ILE A 48 -3.62 -2.95 -9.24
N VAL A 49 -4.73 -2.23 -9.42
CA VAL A 49 -5.38 -1.49 -8.34
C VAL A 49 -6.84 -1.90 -8.16
N ASN A 50 -7.20 -2.24 -6.91
CA ASN A 50 -8.60 -2.29 -6.50
C ASN A 50 -8.93 -1.01 -5.73
N ILE A 51 -10.00 -0.31 -6.14
CA ILE A 51 -10.43 0.95 -5.54
C ILE A 51 -11.76 0.70 -4.82
N ASP A 52 -11.72 0.50 -3.52
CA ASP A 52 -12.93 0.31 -2.72
C ASP A 52 -13.71 1.63 -2.58
N PRO A 53 -15.05 1.61 -2.72
CA PRO A 53 -15.91 2.80 -2.74
C PRO A 53 -16.12 3.38 -1.32
N ILE A 54 -15.05 3.55 -0.56
CA ILE A 54 -15.06 4.08 0.81
C ILE A 54 -13.96 5.12 0.98
N GLY A 55 -14.27 6.28 1.57
CA GLY A 55 -13.25 7.32 1.78
C GLY A 55 -13.81 8.71 1.98
N GLU A 56 -13.28 9.68 1.26
CA GLU A 56 -13.63 11.09 1.39
C GLU A 56 -14.91 11.41 0.60
N PRO A 57 -15.85 12.16 1.18
CA PRO A 57 -17.06 12.58 0.47
C PRO A 57 -16.72 13.39 -0.80
N GLY A 58 -17.39 13.09 -1.89
CA GLY A 58 -17.22 13.78 -3.17
C GLY A 58 -16.01 13.31 -3.99
N VAL A 59 -15.22 12.37 -3.48
CA VAL A 59 -14.14 11.70 -4.24
C VAL A 59 -14.73 10.49 -4.95
N THR A 60 -14.38 10.30 -6.21
CA THR A 60 -14.81 9.18 -7.04
C THR A 60 -13.67 8.20 -7.31
N ALA A 61 -14.00 6.97 -7.72
CA ALA A 61 -13.01 6.01 -8.16
C ALA A 61 -12.23 6.51 -9.40
N GLN A 62 -12.85 7.35 -10.24
CA GLN A 62 -12.17 7.95 -11.39
C GLN A 62 -11.08 8.94 -10.98
N ASP A 63 -11.27 9.70 -9.90
CA ASP A 63 -10.24 10.60 -9.36
C ASP A 63 -9.02 9.79 -8.88
N ILE A 64 -9.26 8.67 -8.21
CA ILE A 64 -8.21 7.75 -7.75
C ILE A 64 -7.48 7.10 -8.94
N LEU A 65 -8.23 6.65 -9.94
CA LEU A 65 -7.67 6.05 -11.15
C LEU A 65 -6.84 7.06 -11.95
N ALA A 66 -7.31 8.30 -12.09
CA ALA A 66 -6.57 9.37 -12.74
C ALA A 66 -5.25 9.66 -12.00
N LEU A 67 -5.30 9.66 -10.66
CA LEU A 67 -4.10 9.82 -9.84
C LEU A 67 -3.11 8.65 -10.05
N CYS A 68 -3.58 7.41 -10.08
CA CYS A 68 -2.71 6.24 -10.36
C CYS A 68 -2.04 6.35 -11.74
N ARG A 69 -2.78 6.74 -12.78
CA ARG A 69 -2.28 6.90 -14.16
C ARG A 69 -1.27 8.03 -14.29
N ALA A 70 -1.31 9.04 -13.42
CA ALA A 70 -0.31 10.11 -13.41
C ALA A 70 1.08 9.62 -12.97
N TYR A 71 1.18 8.50 -12.26
CA TYR A 71 2.45 7.91 -11.82
C TYR A 71 2.86 6.67 -12.64
N PHE A 72 1.88 5.88 -13.08
CA PHE A 72 2.12 4.62 -13.79
C PHE A 72 1.27 4.55 -15.06
N PRO A 73 1.86 4.44 -16.25
CA PRO A 73 1.12 4.48 -17.51
C PRO A 73 0.28 3.21 -17.73
N LEU A 74 0.70 2.07 -17.20
CA LEU A 74 0.01 0.80 -17.35
C LEU A 74 -0.75 0.46 -16.07
N VAL A 75 -2.08 0.63 -16.08
CA VAL A 75 -2.96 0.41 -14.93
C VAL A 75 -4.06 -0.58 -15.29
N VAL A 76 -4.15 -1.67 -14.51
CA VAL A 76 -5.28 -2.60 -14.47
C VAL A 76 -6.11 -2.27 -13.23
N ALA A 77 -7.36 -1.87 -13.40
CA ALA A 77 -8.18 -1.36 -12.30
C ALA A 77 -9.48 -2.14 -12.12
N ARG A 78 -9.92 -2.27 -10.87
CA ARG A 78 -11.23 -2.72 -10.46
C ARG A 78 -11.85 -1.71 -9.49
N THR A 79 -13.15 -1.44 -9.67
CA THR A 79 -13.96 -0.60 -8.78
C THR A 79 -15.22 -1.41 -8.40
N PRO A 80 -15.22 -2.14 -7.30
CA PRO A 80 -16.37 -2.92 -6.86
C PRO A 80 -17.48 -2.00 -6.33
N ASP A 81 -18.74 -2.47 -6.34
CA ASP A 81 -19.89 -1.73 -5.80
C ASP A 81 -19.85 -1.64 -4.27
N THR A 82 -19.28 -2.66 -3.62
CA THR A 82 -19.18 -2.75 -2.16
C THR A 82 -17.73 -2.94 -1.72
N PRO A 83 -17.28 -2.26 -0.64
CA PRO A 83 -15.92 -2.40 -0.16
C PRO A 83 -15.70 -3.79 0.46
N SER A 84 -14.58 -4.41 0.09
CA SER A 84 -14.18 -5.71 0.64
C SER A 84 -12.66 -5.84 0.62
N PHE A 85 -12.03 -5.66 1.76
CA PHE A 85 -10.57 -5.80 1.84
C PHE A 85 -10.08 -7.21 1.42
N PRO A 86 -10.71 -8.34 1.87
CA PRO A 86 -10.35 -9.65 1.35
C PRO A 86 -10.58 -9.79 -0.15
N GLY A 87 -11.71 -9.29 -0.67
CA GLY A 87 -12.01 -9.31 -2.10
C GLY A 87 -11.03 -8.48 -2.93
N ALA A 88 -10.60 -7.33 -2.41
CA ALA A 88 -9.58 -6.50 -3.04
C ALA A 88 -8.24 -7.22 -3.15
N VAL A 89 -7.77 -7.82 -2.05
CA VAL A 89 -6.52 -8.58 -2.00
C VAL A 89 -6.56 -9.78 -2.94
N GLN A 90 -7.61 -10.60 -2.87
CA GLN A 90 -7.77 -11.77 -3.72
C GLN A 90 -7.75 -11.41 -5.20
N TRP A 91 -8.56 -10.41 -5.58
CA TRP A 91 -8.63 -9.99 -6.98
C TRP A 91 -7.29 -9.44 -7.47
N CYS A 92 -6.66 -8.53 -6.73
CA CYS A 92 -5.37 -7.97 -7.13
C CYS A 92 -4.29 -9.06 -7.29
N TRP A 93 -4.19 -9.98 -6.34
CA TRP A 93 -3.22 -11.05 -6.41
C TRP A 93 -3.47 -12.02 -7.56
N SER A 94 -4.74 -12.25 -7.95
CA SER A 94 -5.08 -13.10 -9.10
C SER A 94 -4.68 -12.50 -10.45
N GLN A 95 -4.47 -11.17 -10.52
CA GLN A 95 -4.07 -10.47 -11.74
C GLN A 95 -2.56 -10.44 -11.97
N VAL A 96 -1.75 -10.86 -10.99
CA VAL A 96 -0.29 -10.79 -11.05
C VAL A 96 0.28 -11.74 -12.11
N GLN A 97 1.25 -11.26 -12.89
CA GLN A 97 1.90 -12.00 -13.98
C GLN A 97 3.41 -12.16 -13.81
N THR A 98 4.07 -11.23 -13.11
CA THR A 98 5.52 -11.28 -12.86
C THR A 98 5.89 -12.31 -11.78
N ASP A 99 7.12 -12.82 -11.78
CA ASP A 99 7.57 -13.87 -10.83
C ASP A 99 7.60 -13.37 -9.40
N GLU A 100 7.93 -12.10 -9.20
CA GLU A 100 7.76 -11.37 -7.96
C GLU A 100 6.91 -10.13 -8.22
N PHE A 101 6.11 -9.75 -7.23
CA PHE A 101 5.32 -8.52 -7.27
C PHE A 101 5.44 -7.74 -5.96
N PHE A 102 5.19 -6.43 -6.04
CA PHE A 102 5.17 -5.57 -4.87
C PHE A 102 3.74 -5.32 -4.42
N HIS A 103 3.43 -5.66 -3.16
CA HIS A 103 2.13 -5.39 -2.53
C HIS A 103 2.18 -4.09 -1.73
N LEU A 104 1.18 -3.23 -1.94
CA LEU A 104 1.06 -1.91 -1.36
C LEU A 104 -0.40 -1.61 -1.01
N GLU A 105 -0.62 -0.88 0.08
CA GLU A 105 -1.88 -0.20 0.40
C GLU A 105 -1.72 1.30 0.21
N ASP A 106 -2.81 2.02 0.06
CA ASP A 106 -2.82 3.46 -0.28
C ASP A 106 -2.35 4.40 0.85
N ASP A 107 -2.05 3.88 2.02
CA ASP A 107 -1.69 4.66 3.20
C ASP A 107 -0.28 4.38 3.75
N TRP A 108 0.61 3.88 2.92
CA TRP A 108 2.01 3.70 3.25
C TRP A 108 2.90 4.73 2.54
N CYS A 109 3.90 5.27 3.24
CA CYS A 109 4.90 6.12 2.64
C CYS A 109 6.30 5.59 2.86
N LEU A 110 7.10 5.60 1.80
CA LEU A 110 8.52 5.28 1.87
C LEU A 110 9.29 6.45 2.47
N ARG A 111 10.14 6.20 3.45
CA ARG A 111 10.92 7.21 4.17
C ARG A 111 12.35 7.35 3.66
N ARG A 112 12.88 6.31 3.04
CA ARG A 112 14.22 6.27 2.44
C ARG A 112 14.21 5.40 1.20
N PRO A 113 15.09 5.63 0.24
CA PRO A 113 15.21 4.75 -0.93
C PRO A 113 15.47 3.30 -0.52
N VAL A 114 14.87 2.39 -1.26
CA VAL A 114 15.07 0.94 -1.15
C VAL A 114 15.37 0.43 -2.55
N PRO A 115 16.55 -0.12 -2.82
CA PRO A 115 16.88 -0.63 -4.14
C PRO A 115 16.08 -1.89 -4.46
N LEU A 116 15.19 -1.85 -5.45
CA LEU A 116 14.42 -3.03 -5.87
C LEU A 116 15.32 -4.18 -6.32
N ALA A 117 16.45 -3.86 -6.93
CA ALA A 117 17.44 -4.85 -7.36
C ALA A 117 17.99 -5.68 -6.17
N GLU A 118 18.21 -5.07 -5.00
CA GLU A 118 18.62 -5.81 -3.80
C GLU A 118 17.54 -6.78 -3.32
N LEU A 119 16.25 -6.34 -3.34
CA LEU A 119 15.14 -7.23 -2.98
C LEU A 119 15.05 -8.43 -3.93
N ARG A 120 15.16 -8.20 -5.23
CA ARG A 120 15.17 -9.28 -6.23
C ARG A 120 16.36 -10.22 -6.07
N ALA A 121 17.53 -9.70 -5.75
CA ALA A 121 18.71 -10.52 -5.50
C ALA A 121 18.52 -11.47 -4.30
N LEU A 122 17.76 -11.08 -3.26
CA LEU A 122 17.41 -11.96 -2.16
C LEU A 122 16.56 -13.15 -2.63
N PHE A 123 15.54 -12.89 -3.48
CA PHE A 123 14.69 -13.96 -4.02
C PHE A 123 15.46 -14.90 -4.97
N ALA A 124 16.39 -14.36 -5.74
CA ALA A 124 17.25 -15.16 -6.62
C ALA A 124 18.23 -16.06 -5.81
N ALA A 125 18.71 -15.54 -4.67
CA ALA A 125 19.68 -16.26 -3.82
C ALA A 125 19.04 -17.30 -2.90
N ASP A 126 17.74 -17.17 -2.61
CA ASP A 126 17.03 -18.08 -1.70
C ASP A 126 15.66 -18.49 -2.29
N PRO A 127 15.55 -19.68 -2.88
CA PRO A 127 14.29 -20.19 -3.40
C PRO A 127 13.19 -20.39 -2.34
N SER A 128 13.55 -20.57 -1.07
CA SER A 128 12.58 -20.72 0.02
C SER A 128 11.95 -19.39 0.46
N LEU A 129 12.56 -18.27 0.06
CA LEU A 129 12.08 -16.93 0.38
C LEU A 129 10.80 -16.61 -0.38
N VAL A 130 9.72 -16.37 0.33
CA VAL A 130 8.39 -16.13 -0.27
C VAL A 130 7.89 -14.70 -0.07
N SER A 131 8.42 -14.00 0.93
CA SER A 131 8.12 -12.57 1.12
C SER A 131 9.27 -11.80 1.77
N VAL A 132 9.49 -10.57 1.28
CA VAL A 132 10.39 -9.59 1.90
C VAL A 132 9.61 -8.31 2.14
N ARG A 133 9.34 -8.01 3.41
CA ARG A 133 8.62 -6.78 3.78
C ARG A 133 9.57 -5.65 4.11
N LEU A 134 9.10 -4.45 3.87
CA LEU A 134 9.80 -3.25 4.27
C LEU A 134 9.63 -3.00 5.78
N ASN A 135 10.71 -2.66 6.45
CA ASN A 135 10.72 -2.49 7.91
C ASN A 135 9.94 -1.24 8.33
N LEU A 136 8.92 -1.42 9.16
CA LEU A 136 8.12 -0.34 9.77
C LEU A 136 8.77 0.20 11.06
N LEU A 137 9.27 -0.71 11.89
CA LEU A 137 9.90 -0.39 13.17
C LEU A 137 11.10 -1.32 13.37
N GLY A 138 12.15 -0.83 14.02
CA GLY A 138 13.31 -1.66 14.36
C GLY A 138 12.87 -2.97 15.02
N ASN A 139 13.07 -4.09 14.34
CA ASN A 139 12.55 -5.39 14.76
C ASN A 139 13.61 -6.13 15.58
N ARG A 140 13.76 -5.73 16.86
CA ARG A 140 14.77 -6.26 17.78
C ARG A 140 14.66 -7.76 18.08
N ARG A 141 13.55 -8.42 17.67
CA ARG A 141 13.28 -9.84 17.94
C ARG A 141 13.47 -10.73 16.71
N ALA A 142 13.74 -10.18 15.55
CA ALA A 142 13.93 -10.97 14.35
C ALA A 142 15.32 -11.61 14.34
N ARG A 143 15.39 -12.88 13.95
CA ARG A 143 16.64 -13.59 13.74
C ARG A 143 17.27 -13.14 12.43
N HIS A 144 18.53 -12.73 12.46
CA HIS A 144 19.30 -12.44 11.26
C HIS A 144 20.00 -13.71 10.75
N ASP A 145 19.89 -13.98 9.45
CA ASP A 145 20.56 -15.11 8.81
C ASP A 145 21.79 -14.72 7.98
N GLY A 146 22.27 -13.51 8.15
CA GLY A 146 23.39 -12.92 7.41
C GLY A 146 22.97 -12.01 6.25
N ARG A 147 21.77 -12.17 5.71
CA ARG A 147 21.26 -11.41 4.55
C ARG A 147 20.00 -10.60 4.84
N TYR A 148 19.11 -11.11 5.66
CA TYR A 148 17.85 -10.50 6.05
C TYR A 148 17.40 -10.95 7.44
N LEU A 149 16.39 -10.25 7.97
CA LEU A 149 15.77 -10.62 9.24
C LEU A 149 14.61 -11.58 8.99
N VAL A 150 14.69 -12.80 9.51
CA VAL A 150 13.61 -13.77 9.41
C VAL A 150 12.43 -13.37 10.30
N CYS A 151 11.20 -13.41 9.77
CA CYS A 151 9.97 -13.22 10.51
C CYS A 151 9.05 -14.45 10.37
N GLY A 152 8.21 -14.68 11.38
CA GLY A 152 7.45 -15.93 11.51
C GLY A 152 6.13 -15.96 10.75
N ARG A 153 5.81 -15.01 9.87
CA ARG A 153 4.51 -14.97 9.19
C ARG A 153 4.45 -13.99 8.04
N LEU A 154 3.52 -14.24 7.10
CA LEU A 154 3.11 -13.30 6.08
C LEU A 154 2.46 -12.04 6.71
N SER A 155 2.66 -10.89 6.09
CA SER A 155 1.96 -9.64 6.42
C SER A 155 1.76 -8.82 5.15
N LEU A 156 0.68 -8.05 5.11
CA LEU A 156 0.31 -7.17 3.99
C LEU A 156 0.95 -5.77 4.08
N ASN A 157 1.83 -5.51 5.06
CA ASN A 157 2.69 -4.32 4.99
C ASN A 157 3.43 -4.30 3.65
N PRO A 158 3.90 -3.14 3.17
CA PRO A 158 4.61 -3.05 1.89
C PRO A 158 5.68 -4.14 1.75
N SER A 159 5.50 -5.04 0.79
CA SER A 159 6.28 -6.28 0.66
C SER A 159 6.45 -6.69 -0.79
N VAL A 160 7.59 -7.27 -1.12
CA VAL A 160 7.73 -8.08 -2.32
C VAL A 160 7.31 -9.50 -1.98
N PHE A 161 6.51 -10.11 -2.84
CA PHE A 161 6.05 -11.50 -2.71
C PHE A 161 6.49 -12.33 -3.91
N ARG A 162 6.76 -13.62 -3.67
CA ARG A 162 6.93 -14.61 -4.73
C ARG A 162 5.56 -15.04 -5.24
N THR A 163 5.29 -14.82 -6.51
CA THR A 163 3.98 -15.05 -7.13
C THR A 163 3.54 -16.50 -7.07
N ALA A 164 4.46 -17.44 -7.28
CA ALA A 164 4.15 -18.86 -7.21
C ALA A 164 3.59 -19.27 -5.82
N TYR A 165 4.22 -18.78 -4.74
CA TYR A 165 3.71 -19.01 -3.38
C TYR A 165 2.31 -18.40 -3.19
N ILE A 166 2.10 -17.16 -3.62
CA ILE A 166 0.79 -16.49 -3.45
C ILE A 166 -0.30 -17.19 -4.26
N ARG A 167 -0.01 -17.73 -5.45
CA ARG A 167 -0.98 -18.51 -6.24
C ARG A 167 -1.47 -19.75 -5.48
N GLU A 168 -0.59 -20.45 -4.78
CA GLU A 168 -1.00 -21.58 -3.92
C GLU A 168 -1.88 -21.09 -2.76
N GLN A 169 -1.55 -19.96 -2.14
CA GLN A 169 -2.37 -19.39 -1.07
C GLN A 169 -3.76 -18.95 -1.57
N LEU A 170 -3.88 -18.47 -2.81
CA LEU A 170 -5.15 -18.09 -3.41
C LEU A 170 -6.11 -19.26 -3.57
N ALA A 171 -5.61 -20.48 -3.79
CA ALA A 171 -6.45 -21.67 -3.87
C ALA A 171 -7.24 -21.97 -2.58
N CYS A 172 -6.77 -21.48 -1.44
CA CYS A 172 -7.39 -21.65 -0.12
C CYS A 172 -7.91 -20.32 0.46
N PHE A 173 -8.02 -19.26 -0.36
CA PHE A 173 -8.35 -17.94 0.13
C PHE A 173 -9.80 -17.85 0.62
N ASN A 174 -10.00 -17.35 1.84
CA ASN A 174 -11.31 -17.17 2.45
C ASN A 174 -11.71 -15.69 2.46
N LEU A 175 -12.72 -15.33 1.68
CA LEU A 175 -13.24 -13.96 1.59
C LEU A 175 -13.90 -13.46 2.88
N SER A 176 -14.30 -14.34 3.78
CA SER A 176 -14.89 -13.97 5.07
C SER A 176 -13.84 -13.77 6.18
N ALA A 177 -12.56 -14.00 5.89
CA ALA A 177 -11.48 -13.88 6.85
C ALA A 177 -10.57 -12.69 6.52
N ASP A 178 -9.98 -12.09 7.57
CA ASP A 178 -8.95 -11.07 7.40
C ASP A 178 -7.74 -11.66 6.63
N PRO A 179 -7.33 -11.08 5.49
CA PRO A 179 -6.25 -11.61 4.66
C PRO A 179 -4.94 -11.86 5.41
N GLU A 180 -4.57 -10.99 6.36
CA GLU A 180 -3.37 -11.21 7.15
C GLU A 180 -3.50 -12.37 8.14
N LYS A 181 -4.71 -12.59 8.68
CA LYS A 181 -4.92 -13.59 9.73
C LYS A 181 -5.11 -14.97 9.17
N GLN A 182 -5.67 -15.11 7.98
CA GLN A 182 -5.93 -16.43 7.39
C GLN A 182 -4.66 -17.18 7.00
N PHE A 183 -3.54 -16.48 6.81
CA PHE A 183 -2.24 -17.08 6.51
C PHE A 183 -1.38 -17.33 7.76
N LYS A 184 -1.85 -16.96 8.95
CA LYS A 184 -1.19 -17.35 10.20
C LYS A 184 -1.34 -18.86 10.43
N GLY A 185 -0.23 -19.55 10.59
CA GLY A 185 -0.20 -21.00 10.77
C GLY A 185 -0.33 -21.81 9.48
N ARG A 186 -0.32 -21.17 8.32
CA ARG A 186 -0.25 -21.83 7.00
C ARG A 186 1.11 -21.58 6.36
N GLU A 187 2.16 -21.70 7.17
CA GLU A 187 3.50 -21.47 6.70
C GLU A 187 3.97 -22.54 5.72
N ALA A 188 3.46 -23.77 5.86
CA ALA A 188 3.77 -24.88 4.96
C ALA A 188 2.62 -25.15 3.99
N THR A 189 2.94 -25.25 2.70
CA THR A 189 2.04 -25.74 1.64
C THR A 189 2.75 -26.84 0.86
N PRO A 190 2.05 -27.64 0.03
CA PRO A 190 2.70 -28.72 -0.73
C PRO A 190 3.92 -28.29 -1.53
N GLY A 191 3.87 -27.12 -2.20
CA GLY A 191 5.00 -26.56 -2.96
C GLY A 191 6.04 -25.86 -2.08
N TRP A 192 5.69 -25.52 -0.82
CA TRP A 192 6.51 -24.71 0.07
C TRP A 192 6.54 -25.27 1.49
N PRO A 193 7.25 -26.38 1.74
CA PRO A 193 7.28 -27.03 3.05
C PRO A 193 7.96 -26.19 4.13
N ARG A 194 8.82 -25.24 3.75
CA ARG A 194 9.55 -24.34 4.65
C ARG A 194 9.63 -22.92 4.08
N PRO A 195 8.48 -22.22 3.90
CA PRO A 195 8.52 -20.86 3.36
C PRO A 195 9.20 -19.90 4.33
N VAL A 196 10.08 -19.04 3.80
CA VAL A 196 10.77 -18.02 4.57
C VAL A 196 10.11 -16.66 4.34
N PHE A 197 9.76 -16.00 5.44
CA PHE A 197 9.29 -14.62 5.46
C PHE A 197 10.37 -13.74 6.06
N ALA A 198 10.64 -12.61 5.45
CA ALA A 198 11.76 -11.76 5.86
C ALA A 198 11.37 -10.27 5.99
N TYR A 199 12.24 -9.51 6.66
CA TYR A 199 12.31 -8.06 6.56
C TYR A 199 13.57 -7.66 5.80
N TRP A 200 13.46 -6.64 4.98
CA TRP A 200 14.61 -6.01 4.35
C TRP A 200 15.38 -5.16 5.36
N GLY A 201 16.71 -5.27 5.32
CA GLY A 201 17.63 -4.50 6.15
C GLY A 201 18.00 -5.17 7.48
N ALA A 202 18.81 -4.48 8.28
CA ALA A 202 19.27 -4.94 9.58
C ALA A 202 18.29 -4.56 10.71
N ALA A 203 18.39 -5.24 11.85
CA ALA A 203 17.57 -4.95 13.04
C ALA A 203 17.75 -3.53 13.58
N THR A 204 18.93 -2.94 13.35
CA THR A 204 19.31 -1.59 13.77
C THR A 204 18.92 -0.51 12.77
N ASP A 205 18.52 -0.90 11.55
CA ASP A 205 18.17 0.05 10.51
C ASP A 205 16.93 0.87 10.91
N PRO A 206 16.92 2.17 10.56
CA PRO A 206 15.73 2.98 10.74
C PRO A 206 14.58 2.45 9.89
N ALA A 207 13.34 2.65 10.35
CA ALA A 207 12.16 2.29 9.59
C ALA A 207 12.19 2.88 8.19
N CYS A 208 11.92 2.06 7.16
CA CYS A 208 11.90 2.50 5.77
C CYS A 208 10.50 2.90 5.28
N VAL A 209 9.45 2.54 6.01
CA VAL A 209 8.05 2.92 5.71
C VAL A 209 7.34 3.50 6.93
N ILE A 210 6.27 4.24 6.69
CA ILE A 210 5.38 4.80 7.72
C ILE A 210 3.91 4.61 7.30
N ASP A 211 3.07 4.20 8.25
CA ASP A 211 1.60 4.13 8.11
C ASP A 211 1.00 5.53 8.30
N THR A 212 0.50 6.14 7.24
CA THR A 212 -0.17 7.44 7.24
C THR A 212 -1.68 7.33 7.48
N GLY A 213 -2.27 6.17 7.25
CA GLY A 213 -3.70 5.94 7.38
C GLY A 213 -4.20 6.07 8.81
N ARG A 214 -3.39 5.71 9.80
CA ARG A 214 -3.73 5.93 11.22
C ARG A 214 -3.87 7.41 11.55
N CYS A 215 -2.99 8.26 11.03
CA CYS A 215 -3.09 9.71 11.21
C CYS A 215 -4.35 10.24 10.53
N TRP A 216 -4.60 9.85 9.29
CA TRP A 216 -5.76 10.24 8.52
C TRP A 216 -7.08 9.87 9.22
N ARG A 217 -7.25 8.62 9.68
CA ARG A 217 -8.45 8.19 10.43
C ARG A 217 -8.69 9.03 11.69
N ARG A 218 -7.62 9.36 12.42
CA ARG A 218 -7.72 10.21 13.62
C ARG A 218 -8.24 11.60 13.31
N THR A 219 -7.86 12.20 12.17
CA THR A 219 -8.30 13.55 11.79
C THR A 219 -9.78 13.62 11.48
N LEU A 220 -10.35 12.53 10.99
CA LEU A 220 -11.77 12.42 10.65
C LEU A 220 -12.61 11.85 11.80
N GLY A 221 -11.97 11.46 12.90
CA GLY A 221 -12.65 10.80 14.01
C GLY A 221 -13.20 9.42 13.65
N LEU A 222 -12.60 8.76 12.64
CA LEU A 222 -13.03 7.45 12.17
C LEU A 222 -12.40 6.33 13.01
N ILE A 223 -13.21 5.29 13.26
CA ILE A 223 -12.77 4.02 13.84
C ILE A 223 -13.00 2.96 12.80
N LYS A 224 -11.99 2.12 12.59
CA LYS A 224 -12.11 0.92 11.76
C LYS A 224 -12.82 -0.14 12.59
N GLN A 225 -13.94 -0.63 12.08
CA GLN A 225 -14.63 -1.81 12.59
C GLN A 225 -14.54 -2.92 11.56
N THR A 226 -14.14 -4.10 11.98
CA THR A 226 -14.04 -5.28 11.12
C THR A 226 -15.02 -6.32 11.65
N ASP A 227 -16.12 -6.51 10.94
CA ASP A 227 -17.13 -7.49 11.28
C ASP A 227 -17.16 -8.54 10.16
N GLY A 228 -16.86 -9.82 10.49
CA GLY A 228 -17.06 -10.95 9.61
C GLY A 228 -16.45 -10.87 8.19
N GLY A 229 -15.32 -10.17 8.03
CA GLY A 229 -14.67 -9.98 6.72
C GLY A 229 -15.01 -8.66 6.02
N GLY A 230 -16.02 -7.94 6.48
CA GLY A 230 -16.31 -6.58 6.05
C GLY A 230 -15.47 -5.54 6.81
N MET A 231 -15.15 -4.44 6.14
CA MET A 231 -14.51 -3.28 6.76
C MET A 231 -15.46 -2.10 6.69
N ALA A 232 -15.88 -1.59 7.83
CA ALA A 232 -16.65 -0.36 7.93
C ALA A 232 -15.88 0.70 8.73
N TRP A 233 -16.09 1.96 8.38
CA TRP A 233 -15.56 3.09 9.15
C TRP A 233 -16.69 3.82 9.83
N HIS A 234 -16.68 3.77 11.17
CA HIS A 234 -17.68 4.46 11.99
C HIS A 234 -17.13 5.77 12.52
N ARG A 235 -17.93 6.84 12.47
CA ARG A 235 -17.58 8.08 13.15
C ARG A 235 -17.75 7.90 14.66
N ARG A 236 -16.68 8.13 15.41
CA ARG A 236 -16.81 8.35 16.85
C ARG A 236 -17.37 9.75 17.08
N ALA A 237 -18.44 9.87 17.87
CA ALA A 237 -18.93 11.17 18.30
C ALA A 237 -17.79 11.90 19.02
N ARG A 238 -17.25 12.95 18.40
CA ARG A 238 -16.22 13.81 18.98
C ARG A 238 -16.60 15.26 18.77
N SER A 239 -16.23 16.12 19.71
CA SER A 239 -16.52 17.54 19.61
C SER A 239 -15.97 18.15 18.32
N ARG A 240 -16.66 19.17 17.79
CA ARG A 240 -16.21 19.93 16.61
C ARG A 240 -14.81 20.52 16.81
N LEU A 241 -14.48 20.92 18.03
CA LEU A 241 -13.15 21.43 18.41
C LEU A 241 -12.06 20.35 18.23
N TYR A 242 -12.31 19.13 18.68
CA TYR A 242 -11.37 18.02 18.47
C TYR A 242 -11.15 17.73 16.98
N GLN A 243 -12.21 17.75 16.17
CA GLN A 243 -12.10 17.50 14.73
C GLN A 243 -11.30 18.63 14.05
N ALA A 244 -11.50 19.89 14.43
CA ALA A 244 -10.73 21.02 13.91
C ALA A 244 -9.25 20.90 14.29
N TRP A 245 -8.95 20.58 15.52
CA TRP A 245 -7.59 20.34 16.02
C TRP A 245 -6.92 19.16 15.30
N ALA A 246 -7.61 18.05 15.12
CA ALA A 246 -7.09 16.89 14.42
C ALA A 246 -6.77 17.21 12.94
N ARG A 247 -7.64 17.99 12.26
CA ARG A 247 -7.41 18.44 10.88
C ARG A 247 -6.19 19.36 10.78
N LEU A 248 -6.04 20.28 11.74
CA LEU A 248 -4.87 21.18 11.78
C LEU A 248 -3.58 20.38 11.95
N ASN A 249 -3.56 19.43 12.90
CA ASN A 249 -2.42 18.56 13.13
C ASN A 249 -2.10 17.68 11.92
N TYR A 250 -3.12 17.16 11.23
CA TYR A 250 -2.89 16.38 10.01
C TYR A 250 -2.25 17.24 8.91
N ARG A 251 -2.77 18.45 8.68
CA ARG A 251 -2.18 19.39 7.71
C ARG A 251 -0.75 19.77 8.07
N ALA A 252 -0.48 20.02 9.34
CA ALA A 252 0.87 20.30 9.83
C ALA A 252 1.79 19.09 9.64
N PHE A 253 1.33 17.89 9.97
CA PHE A 253 2.05 16.63 9.73
C PHE A 253 2.34 16.42 8.26
N MET A 254 1.35 16.59 7.38
CA MET A 254 1.51 16.45 5.94
C MET A 254 2.51 17.47 5.38
N GLY A 255 2.41 18.74 5.81
CA GLY A 255 3.35 19.79 5.40
C GLY A 255 4.78 19.55 5.89
N TRP A 256 4.93 19.04 7.10
CA TRP A 256 6.22 18.65 7.66
C TRP A 256 6.78 17.43 6.91
N TRP A 257 5.98 16.40 6.67
CA TRP A 257 6.36 15.21 5.96
C TRP A 257 6.85 15.54 4.54
N TRP A 258 6.08 16.34 3.77
CA TRP A 258 6.46 16.78 2.43
C TRP A 258 7.79 17.54 2.41
N ARG A 259 8.03 18.39 3.39
CA ARG A 259 9.31 19.14 3.48
C ARG A 259 10.50 18.25 3.81
N ARG A 260 10.29 17.21 4.62
CA ARG A 260 11.38 16.38 5.12
C ARG A 260 11.70 15.17 4.26
N TYR A 261 10.72 14.58 3.64
CA TYR A 261 10.83 13.27 2.99
C TYR A 261 10.45 13.27 1.52
N ALA A 262 9.71 14.25 1.01
CA ALA A 262 9.48 14.38 -0.41
C ALA A 262 10.83 14.65 -1.10
N PRO A 263 11.19 13.87 -2.14
CA PRO A 263 12.42 14.11 -2.86
C PRO A 263 12.40 15.49 -3.51
N PRO A 264 13.56 16.14 -3.70
CA PRO A 264 13.64 17.45 -4.36
C PRO A 264 12.94 17.35 -5.73
N ARG A 265 12.06 18.30 -5.99
CA ARG A 265 11.23 18.36 -7.20
C ARG A 265 12.14 18.44 -8.43
N GLN A 266 12.22 17.40 -9.21
CA GLN A 266 12.68 17.53 -10.58
C GLN A 266 11.56 18.17 -11.42
N GLY A 267 11.89 19.18 -12.18
CA GLY A 267 11.09 20.25 -12.80
C GLY A 267 9.78 19.99 -13.56
N THR A 268 9.20 18.79 -13.57
CA THR A 268 8.00 18.47 -14.38
C THR A 268 6.69 18.31 -13.59
N ALA A 269 6.72 18.27 -12.26
CA ALA A 269 5.50 18.09 -11.44
C ALA A 269 4.78 19.42 -11.10
N ARG A 270 5.27 20.57 -11.57
CA ARG A 270 4.71 21.88 -11.21
C ARG A 270 3.32 22.16 -11.80
N ALA A 271 2.94 21.48 -12.87
CA ALA A 271 1.66 21.69 -13.55
C ALA A 271 0.45 21.02 -12.86
N LEU A 272 0.68 19.94 -12.08
CA LEU A 272 -0.42 19.18 -11.46
C LEU A 272 -0.77 19.62 -10.02
N ILE A 273 0.10 20.41 -9.38
CA ILE A 273 -0.14 20.91 -8.00
C ILE A 273 -0.99 22.20 -7.98
N GLY A 274 -1.17 22.86 -9.13
CA GLY A 274 -1.96 24.09 -9.26
C GLY A 274 -3.46 23.90 -9.46
N ALA A 275 -3.91 22.72 -9.83
CA ALA A 275 -5.33 22.42 -9.94
C ALA A 275 -5.90 22.02 -8.58
N ARG A 276 -6.18 22.99 -7.72
CA ARG A 276 -7.21 22.81 -6.69
C ARG A 276 -8.50 22.47 -7.43
N PRO A 277 -9.18 21.35 -7.12
CA PRO A 277 -10.55 21.20 -7.56
C PRO A 277 -11.33 22.38 -7.01
N ALA A 278 -11.95 23.18 -7.90
CA ALA A 278 -12.71 24.38 -7.58
C ALA A 278 -14.06 24.09 -6.92
N HIS A 279 -14.26 22.93 -6.33
CA HIS A 279 -15.48 22.59 -5.61
C HIS A 279 -15.15 22.20 -4.16
N ARG A 280 -15.32 23.19 -3.29
CA ARG A 280 -15.62 22.97 -1.90
C ARG A 280 -17.11 22.57 -1.86
N PRO A 281 -17.46 21.30 -1.62
CA PRO A 281 -18.87 20.97 -1.42
C PRO A 281 -19.34 21.73 -0.16
N PRO A 282 -20.58 22.23 -0.16
CA PRO A 282 -21.19 22.80 1.03
C PRO A 282 -21.14 21.78 2.15
N ALA A 283 -21.09 22.24 3.40
CA ALA A 283 -21.07 21.40 4.59
C ALA A 283 -22.42 20.67 4.74
N GLY A 284 -22.70 19.77 3.79
CA GLY A 284 -23.85 18.90 3.74
C GLY A 284 -23.54 17.59 4.44
N SER A 285 -24.37 17.26 5.38
CA SER A 285 -24.42 16.05 6.17
C SER A 285 -24.25 14.79 5.31
N TRP A 286 -23.12 14.08 5.48
CA TRP A 286 -23.04 12.69 5.12
C TRP A 286 -24.03 11.91 5.97
N GLN A 287 -25.08 11.36 5.36
CA GLN A 287 -25.96 10.36 5.98
C GLN A 287 -25.48 8.99 5.49
N PRO A 288 -25.26 8.01 6.40
CA PRO A 288 -25.06 6.63 5.99
C PRO A 288 -26.35 6.16 5.26
N PRO A 289 -26.23 5.23 4.27
CA PRO A 289 -27.40 4.58 3.72
C PRO A 289 -28.23 3.99 4.88
N ALA A 290 -29.55 4.20 4.84
CA ALA A 290 -30.48 3.72 5.84
C ALA A 290 -30.29 2.20 5.98
N GLY A 291 -29.79 1.76 7.13
CA GLY A 291 -29.76 0.36 7.49
C GLY A 291 -31.21 -0.10 7.65
N GLU A 292 -31.60 -1.09 6.89
CA GLU A 292 -32.85 -1.82 7.09
C GLU A 292 -32.90 -2.34 8.51
N GLY A 293 -34.03 -2.09 9.17
CA GLY A 293 -34.23 -2.36 10.57
C GLY A 293 -34.02 -3.85 10.91
N ASN A 294 -33.27 -4.08 11.97
CA ASN A 294 -33.12 -5.36 12.60
C ASN A 294 -34.43 -5.66 13.37
N PRO A 295 -35.25 -6.68 13.00
CA PRO A 295 -36.33 -7.13 13.86
C PRO A 295 -35.70 -7.84 15.08
N ARG A 296 -36.01 -7.31 16.25
CA ARG A 296 -35.75 -8.01 17.53
C ARG A 296 -36.54 -9.32 17.58
N HIS A 297 -35.85 -10.41 17.79
CA HIS A 297 -36.27 -11.53 18.66
C HIS A 297 -35.02 -12.20 19.21
#